data_5da395c3301f4ac156e72061dd3c4d65
#
_entry.id   5da395c3301f4ac156e72061dd3c4d65
#
_cell.length_a   1.000
_cell.length_b   1.000
_cell.length_c   1.000
_cell.angle_alpha   90.00
_cell.angle_beta   90.00
_cell.angle_gamma   90.00
#
_symmetry.space_group_name_H-M   'P 1'
#
loop_
_entity.id
_entity.type
_entity.pdbx_description
1 polymer ?
#
loop_
_entity_poly.entity_id
_entity_poly.type
_entity_poly.pdbx_seq_one_letter_code
_entity_poly.pdbx_strand_id
1 'polypeptide(L)'
;MKTFRFIGMALLAIVMCVNFASCSDDDEEEQGETYSIEGTWLLQSSKGYIENSNDKDTWDESYPDLQEAKLEITKNSNGKYTFKEYYFQDGSSSWENDPFTYYPTLSGTTLTVTPHIMDCWDTAEIKSLDKTKLVLECVGDDGNENWYTLDTYVRAK
;
A
#
# COMPACT_ATOMS: atom_id res chain seq x y z
N MET A 1 27.22 -9.85 -52.64
CA MET A 1 27.91 -9.48 -51.39
C MET A 1 26.92 -8.74 -50.56
N LYS A 2 26.40 -9.33 -49.52
CA LYS A 2 25.30 -8.76 -48.68
C LYS A 2 25.88 -8.32 -47.38
N THR A 3 25.82 -7.02 -47.12
CA THR A 3 26.32 -6.35 -45.93
C THR A 3 25.29 -6.56 -44.80
N PHE A 4 25.63 -7.28 -43.74
CA PHE A 4 24.83 -7.41 -42.54
C PHE A 4 25.07 -6.16 -41.66
N ARG A 5 24.04 -5.35 -41.48
CA ARG A 5 24.00 -4.28 -40.50
C ARG A 5 23.61 -4.87 -39.16
N PHE A 6 24.54 -4.91 -38.20
CA PHE A 6 24.22 -5.16 -36.81
C PHE A 6 23.55 -3.92 -36.22
N ILE A 7 22.25 -4.00 -35.99
CA ILE A 7 21.52 -3.01 -35.20
C ILE A 7 21.79 -3.35 -33.72
N GLY A 8 22.60 -2.53 -33.07
CA GLY A 8 22.80 -2.61 -31.64
C GLY A 8 21.52 -2.25 -30.91
N MET A 9 21.00 -3.24 -30.20
CA MET A 9 19.84 -3.07 -29.31
C MET A 9 20.34 -2.41 -28.04
N ALA A 10 20.22 -1.08 -27.97
CA ALA A 10 20.40 -0.35 -26.73
C ALA A 10 19.20 -0.67 -25.82
N LEU A 11 19.45 -1.45 -24.79
CA LEU A 11 18.51 -1.67 -23.68
C LEU A 11 18.40 -0.36 -22.92
N LEU A 12 17.37 0.43 -23.25
CA LEU A 12 16.98 1.60 -22.49
C LEU A 12 16.25 1.09 -21.24
N ALA A 13 16.94 1.04 -20.11
CA ALA A 13 16.32 0.86 -18.81
C ALA A 13 15.47 2.10 -18.53
N ILE A 14 14.18 2.02 -18.82
CA ILE A 14 13.21 3.04 -18.43
C ILE A 14 12.97 2.88 -16.95
N VAL A 15 13.64 3.70 -16.15
CA VAL A 15 13.24 3.95 -14.76
C VAL A 15 11.92 4.70 -14.84
N MET A 16 10.81 4.00 -14.71
CA MET A 16 9.51 4.64 -14.58
C MET A 16 9.41 5.25 -13.18
N CYS A 17 9.81 6.51 -13.07
CA CYS A 17 9.34 7.36 -11.99
C CYS A 17 7.85 7.59 -12.25
N VAL A 18 6.99 6.96 -11.45
CA VAL A 18 5.55 7.18 -11.51
C VAL A 18 5.29 8.55 -10.90
N ASN A 19 5.26 9.58 -11.76
CA ASN A 19 4.79 10.91 -11.40
C ASN A 19 3.26 10.90 -11.41
N PHE A 20 2.67 10.89 -10.22
CA PHE A 20 1.25 11.19 -10.09
C PHE A 20 1.06 12.72 -10.19
N ALA A 21 0.92 13.20 -11.42
CA ALA A 21 0.54 14.59 -11.65
C ALA A 21 -0.99 14.71 -11.48
N SER A 22 -1.41 15.36 -10.40
CA SER A 22 -2.73 15.96 -10.30
C SER A 22 -2.73 17.23 -11.14
N CYS A 23 -3.58 17.30 -12.16
CA CYS A 23 -3.76 18.50 -12.98
C CYS A 23 -4.29 19.66 -12.14
N SER A 24 -3.49 20.72 -12.05
CA SER A 24 -3.92 22.09 -11.80
C SER A 24 -2.97 22.98 -12.57
N ASP A 25 -3.53 23.78 -13.49
CA ASP A 25 -2.80 24.74 -14.33
C ASP A 25 -2.04 25.74 -13.44
N ASP A 26 -0.72 25.68 -13.51
CA ASP A 26 0.20 26.82 -13.49
C ASP A 26 1.62 26.27 -13.71
N ASP A 27 2.31 26.81 -14.74
CA ASP A 27 3.63 26.42 -15.20
C ASP A 27 4.73 26.74 -14.15
N GLU A 28 5.05 25.77 -13.29
CA GLU A 28 6.37 25.64 -12.67
C GLU A 28 6.75 24.16 -12.68
N GLU A 29 7.89 23.81 -13.31
CA GLU A 29 8.47 22.47 -13.29
C GLU A 29 8.87 22.12 -11.83
N GLU A 30 7.94 21.63 -11.03
CA GLU A 30 8.26 21.03 -9.74
C GLU A 30 8.98 19.70 -9.98
N GLN A 31 10.23 19.62 -9.56
CA GLN A 31 10.92 18.34 -9.35
C GLN A 31 10.05 17.52 -8.41
N GLY A 32 9.44 16.43 -8.91
CA GLY A 32 8.46 15.63 -8.20
C GLY A 32 8.97 15.22 -6.82
N GLU A 33 8.33 15.72 -5.78
CA GLU A 33 8.61 15.32 -4.41
C GLU A 33 8.33 13.81 -4.25
N THR A 34 9.36 13.06 -3.88
CA THR A 34 9.24 11.64 -3.59
C THR A 34 8.79 11.48 -2.15
N TYR A 35 7.52 11.14 -1.93
CA TYR A 35 7.00 10.93 -0.58
C TYR A 35 7.39 9.56 -0.05
N SER A 36 7.72 9.49 1.24
CA SER A 36 8.00 8.23 1.92
C SER A 36 6.71 7.60 2.44
N ILE A 37 6.58 6.29 2.24
CA ILE A 37 5.51 5.50 2.85
C ILE A 37 5.67 5.40 4.38
N GLU A 38 6.88 5.64 4.90
CA GLU A 38 7.17 5.60 6.35
C GLU A 38 6.36 6.64 7.10
N GLY A 39 5.89 6.28 8.28
CA GLY A 39 5.12 7.15 9.17
C GLY A 39 3.96 6.44 9.82
N THR A 40 3.11 7.23 10.47
CA THR A 40 1.86 6.75 11.08
C THR A 40 0.67 7.17 10.23
N TRP A 41 -0.17 6.23 9.93
CA TRP A 41 -1.31 6.36 9.04
C TRP A 41 -2.58 5.89 9.75
N LEU A 42 -3.67 6.65 9.63
CA LEU A 42 -4.97 6.34 10.24
C LEU A 42 -5.94 5.96 9.12
N LEU A 43 -6.63 4.84 9.26
CA LEU A 43 -7.61 4.39 8.28
C LEU A 43 -8.77 5.38 8.20
N GLN A 44 -9.04 5.90 7.02
CA GLN A 44 -10.13 6.84 6.74
C GLN A 44 -11.31 6.15 6.07
N SER A 45 -11.05 5.20 5.19
CA SER A 45 -12.09 4.39 4.55
C SER A 45 -11.52 3.09 4.05
N SER A 46 -12.36 2.07 4.02
CA SER A 46 -12.07 0.75 3.45
C SER A 46 -13.24 0.28 2.61
N LYS A 47 -12.95 -0.33 1.47
CA LYS A 47 -13.95 -1.08 0.71
C LYS A 47 -13.34 -2.34 0.15
N GLY A 48 -14.15 -3.39 0.12
CA GLY A 48 -13.61 -4.65 -0.37
C GLY A 48 -14.61 -5.79 -0.31
N TYR A 49 -14.04 -6.97 -0.35
CA TYR A 49 -14.79 -8.21 -0.16
C TYR A 49 -13.90 -9.31 0.43
N ILE A 50 -14.56 -10.26 1.11
CA ILE A 50 -14.03 -11.59 1.42
C ILE A 50 -14.95 -12.60 0.72
N GLU A 51 -14.37 -13.55 0.00
CA GLU A 51 -15.09 -14.56 -0.77
C GLU A 51 -14.52 -15.94 -0.53
N ASN A 52 -15.37 -16.89 -0.20
CA ASN A 52 -15.07 -18.32 -0.13
C ASN A 52 -16.00 -19.12 -1.07
N SER A 53 -15.89 -20.44 -1.05
CA SER A 53 -16.68 -21.33 -1.94
C SER A 53 -18.20 -21.21 -1.76
N ASN A 54 -18.69 -20.65 -0.67
CA ASN A 54 -20.11 -20.65 -0.28
C ASN A 54 -20.70 -19.25 -0.12
N ASP A 55 -19.89 -18.24 0.12
CA ASP A 55 -20.37 -16.90 0.46
C ASP A 55 -19.39 -15.80 0.02
N LYS A 56 -19.93 -14.58 -0.10
CA LYS A 56 -19.17 -13.37 -0.40
C LYS A 56 -19.72 -12.21 0.42
N ASP A 57 -18.91 -11.76 1.36
CA ASP A 57 -19.17 -10.54 2.12
C ASP A 57 -18.50 -9.33 1.46
N THR A 58 -19.18 -8.20 1.46
CA THR A 58 -18.67 -6.94 0.89
C THR A 58 -18.89 -5.78 1.85
N TRP A 59 -17.98 -4.81 1.83
CA TRP A 59 -18.11 -3.56 2.59
C TRP A 59 -17.68 -2.34 1.77
N ASP A 60 -18.19 -1.18 2.16
CA ASP A 60 -17.78 0.14 1.67
C ASP A 60 -18.02 1.13 2.82
N GLU A 61 -17.01 1.33 3.66
CA GLU A 61 -17.10 1.98 4.95
C GLU A 61 -16.18 3.20 5.05
N SER A 62 -16.60 4.16 5.88
CA SER A 62 -15.83 5.37 6.16
C SER A 62 -15.72 5.61 7.66
N TYR A 63 -14.54 5.99 8.11
CA TYR A 63 -14.18 6.17 9.52
C TYR A 63 -13.78 7.63 9.79
N PRO A 64 -14.75 8.55 9.94
CA PRO A 64 -14.49 9.99 10.03
C PRO A 64 -13.76 10.40 11.32
N ASP A 65 -13.86 9.60 12.38
CA ASP A 65 -13.15 9.79 13.65
C ASP A 65 -11.72 9.22 13.64
N LEU A 66 -11.35 8.46 12.59
CA LEU A 66 -10.03 7.84 12.41
C LEU A 66 -9.64 6.90 13.57
N GLN A 67 -10.62 6.21 14.16
CA GLN A 67 -10.45 5.32 15.30
C GLN A 67 -10.71 3.84 14.96
N GLU A 68 -10.62 3.45 13.69
CA GLU A 68 -10.78 2.05 13.28
C GLU A 68 -9.45 1.30 13.31
N ALA A 69 -8.51 1.73 12.48
CA ALA A 69 -7.19 1.12 12.39
C ALA A 69 -6.10 2.18 12.23
N LYS A 70 -4.94 1.87 12.83
CA LYS A 70 -3.71 2.66 12.74
C LYS A 70 -2.59 1.79 12.20
N LEU A 71 -1.91 2.25 11.16
CA LEU A 71 -0.78 1.59 10.54
C LEU A 71 0.50 2.39 10.77
N GLU A 72 1.48 1.79 11.45
CA GLU A 72 2.82 2.36 11.64
C GLU A 72 3.80 1.67 10.70
N ILE A 73 4.42 2.43 9.81
CA ILE A 73 5.37 1.93 8.81
C ILE A 73 6.75 2.49 9.11
N THR A 74 7.72 1.59 9.27
CA THR A 74 9.14 1.94 9.44
C THR A 74 10.00 1.15 8.48
N LYS A 75 11.11 1.75 8.03
CA LYS A 75 12.10 1.08 7.20
C LYS A 75 13.29 0.65 8.05
N ASN A 76 13.64 -0.61 7.98
CA ASN A 76 14.77 -1.18 8.69
C ASN A 76 16.11 -0.88 7.98
N SER A 77 17.21 -1.01 8.69
CA SER A 77 18.57 -0.79 8.16
C SER A 77 18.94 -1.72 6.99
N ASN A 78 18.25 -2.86 6.86
CA ASN A 78 18.42 -3.81 5.75
C ASN A 78 17.53 -3.50 4.52
N GLY A 79 16.81 -2.36 4.54
CA GLY A 79 15.93 -1.94 3.46
C GLY A 79 14.52 -2.55 3.46
N LYS A 80 14.21 -3.46 4.39
CA LYS A 80 12.87 -4.02 4.57
C LYS A 80 12.00 -3.08 5.38
N TYR A 81 10.71 -3.18 5.17
CA TYR A 81 9.72 -2.44 5.94
C TYR A 81 9.21 -3.29 7.12
N THR A 82 8.81 -2.62 8.18
CA THR A 82 8.01 -3.17 9.27
C THR A 82 6.70 -2.42 9.29
N PHE A 83 5.61 -3.16 9.18
CA PHE A 83 4.25 -2.67 9.30
C PHE A 83 3.70 -3.16 10.64
N LYS A 84 3.14 -2.24 11.40
CA LYS A 84 2.44 -2.53 12.66
C LYS A 84 1.04 -1.97 12.57
N GLU A 85 0.07 -2.84 12.59
CA GLU A 85 -1.34 -2.49 12.53
C GLU A 85 -1.98 -2.64 13.90
N TYR A 86 -2.67 -1.59 14.32
CA TYR A 86 -3.34 -1.50 15.62
C TYR A 86 -4.82 -1.25 15.36
N TYR A 87 -5.66 -1.97 16.06
CA TYR A 87 -7.10 -1.74 16.06
C TYR A 87 -7.52 -0.92 17.27
N PHE A 88 -8.57 -0.12 17.11
CA PHE A 88 -9.11 0.66 18.22
C PHE A 88 -10.02 -0.23 19.05
N GLN A 89 -9.82 -0.22 20.35
CA GLN A 89 -10.58 -1.11 21.25
C GLN A 89 -11.98 -0.55 21.50
N ASP A 90 -12.99 -1.29 21.15
CA ASP A 90 -14.38 -0.97 21.42
C ASP A 90 -14.62 -0.70 22.92
N GLY A 91 -15.28 0.41 23.22
CA GLY A 91 -15.59 0.80 24.60
C GLY A 91 -14.39 1.33 25.41
N SER A 92 -13.21 1.46 24.79
CA SER A 92 -12.05 2.12 25.37
C SER A 92 -11.72 3.41 24.60
N SER A 93 -10.78 4.18 25.08
CA SER A 93 -10.23 5.36 24.37
C SER A 93 -8.79 5.13 23.93
N SER A 94 -8.43 3.88 23.63
CA SER A 94 -7.05 3.48 23.36
C SER A 94 -6.95 2.48 22.22
N TRP A 95 -5.80 2.51 21.57
CA TRP A 95 -5.39 1.46 20.64
C TRP A 95 -5.00 0.17 21.37
N GLU A 96 -5.10 -0.95 20.69
CA GLU A 96 -4.53 -2.21 21.20
C GLU A 96 -3.04 -2.04 21.54
N ASN A 97 -2.59 -2.81 22.55
CA ASN A 97 -1.20 -2.76 22.99
C ASN A 97 -0.28 -3.70 22.17
N ASP A 98 -0.85 -4.71 21.53
CA ASP A 98 -0.12 -5.72 20.77
C ASP A 98 -0.52 -5.65 19.27
N PRO A 99 0.26 -4.96 18.44
CA PRO A 99 -0.08 -4.77 17.04
C PRO A 99 0.14 -6.04 16.22
N PHE A 100 -0.70 -6.26 15.24
CA PHE A 100 -0.40 -7.20 14.17
C PHE A 100 0.83 -6.69 13.39
N THR A 101 1.89 -7.49 13.34
CA THR A 101 3.19 -7.06 12.79
C THR A 101 3.62 -7.95 11.63
N TYR A 102 3.94 -7.33 10.49
CA TYR A 102 4.42 -8.01 9.30
C TYR A 102 5.51 -7.23 8.57
N TYR A 103 6.19 -7.89 7.62
CA TYR A 103 7.47 -7.40 7.07
C TYR A 103 7.46 -7.44 5.54
N PRO A 104 6.72 -6.55 4.88
CA PRO A 104 6.68 -6.54 3.42
C PRO A 104 8.00 -6.04 2.81
N THR A 105 8.25 -6.47 1.58
CA THR A 105 9.27 -5.90 0.70
C THR A 105 8.58 -5.00 -0.33
N LEU A 106 9.18 -3.84 -0.61
CA LEU A 106 8.68 -2.89 -1.61
C LEU A 106 9.53 -2.99 -2.88
N SER A 107 8.87 -3.18 -4.02
CA SER A 107 9.47 -3.13 -5.36
C SER A 107 8.61 -2.27 -6.27
N GLY A 108 9.10 -1.10 -6.67
CA GLY A 108 8.27 -0.11 -7.35
C GLY A 108 7.15 0.38 -6.44
N THR A 109 5.91 0.14 -6.84
CA THR A 109 4.69 0.45 -6.07
C THR A 109 4.09 -0.79 -5.38
N THR A 110 4.67 -1.98 -5.59
CA THR A 110 4.14 -3.24 -5.06
C THR A 110 4.83 -3.64 -3.76
N LEU A 111 4.03 -3.86 -2.74
CA LEU A 111 4.41 -4.47 -1.46
C LEU A 111 4.08 -5.96 -1.51
N THR A 112 4.98 -6.81 -0.99
CA THR A 112 4.78 -8.27 -0.94
C THR A 112 5.17 -8.80 0.42
N VAL A 113 4.30 -9.60 1.04
CA VAL A 113 4.55 -10.33 2.30
C VAL A 113 4.99 -11.75 1.96
N THR A 114 6.20 -12.11 2.35
CA THR A 114 6.77 -13.45 2.11
C THR A 114 7.60 -13.88 3.32
N PRO A 115 7.34 -15.05 3.92
CA PRO A 115 6.28 -16.02 3.56
C PRO A 115 4.89 -15.48 3.86
N HIS A 116 3.85 -16.13 3.29
CA HIS A 116 2.46 -15.86 3.61
C HIS A 116 2.21 -15.91 5.12
N ILE A 117 1.45 -14.95 5.62
CA ILE A 117 1.05 -14.84 7.04
C ILE A 117 -0.47 -14.90 7.07
N MET A 118 -1.05 -15.76 7.89
CA MET A 118 -2.50 -15.86 8.07
C MET A 118 -3.08 -14.49 8.47
N ASP A 119 -4.24 -14.16 7.96
CA ASP A 119 -4.94 -12.88 8.17
C ASP A 119 -4.18 -11.64 7.65
N CYS A 120 -3.20 -11.83 6.76
CA CYS A 120 -2.46 -10.75 6.12
C CYS A 120 -2.60 -10.84 4.60
N TRP A 121 -2.62 -9.70 3.93
CA TRP A 121 -2.56 -9.66 2.47
C TRP A 121 -1.21 -10.21 1.95
N ASP A 122 -1.24 -10.83 0.79
CA ASP A 122 -0.03 -11.33 0.11
C ASP A 122 0.67 -10.22 -0.64
N THR A 123 -0.12 -9.38 -1.31
CA THR A 123 0.38 -8.24 -2.07
C THR A 123 -0.48 -7.01 -1.84
N ALA A 124 0.16 -5.85 -1.82
CA ALA A 124 -0.52 -4.57 -1.83
C ALA A 124 0.12 -3.64 -2.86
N GLU A 125 -0.71 -2.97 -3.65
CA GLU A 125 -0.29 -1.94 -4.60
C GLU A 125 -0.50 -0.55 -4.00
N ILE A 126 0.52 0.29 -4.02
CA ILE A 126 0.39 1.70 -3.65
C ILE A 126 -0.27 2.43 -4.82
N LYS A 127 -1.56 2.71 -4.70
CA LYS A 127 -2.34 3.39 -5.74
C LYS A 127 -2.15 4.90 -5.71
N SER A 128 -1.87 5.45 -4.53
CA SER A 128 -1.57 6.87 -4.34
C SER A 128 -0.75 7.07 -3.07
N LEU A 129 0.22 7.96 -3.13
CA LEU A 129 1.02 8.37 -1.98
C LEU A 129 1.39 9.84 -2.13
N ASP A 130 0.95 10.65 -1.16
CA ASP A 130 1.35 12.04 -1.04
C ASP A 130 1.73 12.39 0.40
N LYS A 131 1.91 13.67 0.71
CA LYS A 131 2.28 14.15 2.06
C LYS A 131 1.29 13.74 3.14
N THR A 132 0.01 13.58 2.78
CA THR A 132 -1.11 13.45 3.72
C THR A 132 -1.90 12.17 3.54
N LYS A 133 -1.80 11.51 2.38
CA LYS A 133 -2.66 10.40 1.99
C LYS A 133 -1.85 9.22 1.46
N LEU A 134 -2.27 8.03 1.83
CA LEU A 134 -1.80 6.74 1.31
C LEU A 134 -3.03 5.92 0.90
N VAL A 135 -3.02 5.37 -0.31
CA VAL A 135 -4.06 4.42 -0.77
C VAL A 135 -3.40 3.10 -1.11
N LEU A 136 -3.83 2.05 -0.45
CA LEU A 136 -3.37 0.67 -0.69
C LEU A 136 -4.51 -0.15 -1.29
N GLU A 137 -4.18 -0.88 -2.34
CA GLU A 137 -5.03 -1.94 -2.91
C GLU A 137 -4.41 -3.28 -2.52
N CYS A 138 -5.06 -3.99 -1.59
CA CYS A 138 -4.53 -5.21 -1.00
C CYS A 138 -5.27 -6.44 -1.51
N VAL A 139 -4.54 -7.52 -1.73
CA VAL A 139 -5.07 -8.83 -2.13
C VAL A 139 -4.45 -9.91 -1.28
N GLY A 140 -5.26 -10.86 -0.84
CA GLY A 140 -4.82 -12.04 -0.12
C GLY A 140 -5.61 -13.27 -0.51
N ASP A 141 -4.98 -14.44 -0.31
CA ASP A 141 -5.56 -15.76 -0.55
C ASP A 141 -4.91 -16.75 0.42
N ASP A 142 -5.70 -17.33 1.32
CA ASP A 142 -5.23 -18.35 2.26
C ASP A 142 -5.55 -19.78 1.79
N GLY A 143 -6.07 -19.92 0.58
CA GLY A 143 -6.51 -21.19 -0.02
C GLY A 143 -7.93 -21.60 0.32
N ASN A 144 -8.60 -20.93 1.27
CA ASN A 144 -10.01 -21.11 1.61
C ASN A 144 -10.82 -19.86 1.28
N GLU A 145 -10.24 -18.70 1.49
CA GLU A 145 -10.84 -17.39 1.28
C GLU A 145 -9.92 -16.49 0.46
N ASN A 146 -10.53 -15.76 -0.46
CA ASN A 146 -9.87 -14.68 -1.19
C ASN A 146 -10.42 -13.37 -0.67
N TRP A 147 -9.56 -12.38 -0.44
CA TRP A 147 -10.01 -11.06 -0.09
C TRP A 147 -9.31 -9.98 -0.92
N TYR A 148 -10.01 -8.88 -1.03
CA TYR A 148 -9.57 -7.68 -1.70
C TYR A 148 -9.99 -6.47 -0.88
N THR A 149 -9.08 -5.54 -0.65
CA THR A 149 -9.40 -4.26 -0.04
C THR A 149 -8.79 -3.11 -0.82
N LEU A 150 -9.50 -1.98 -0.82
CA LEU A 150 -8.97 -0.69 -1.22
C LEU A 150 -9.09 0.24 -0.02
N ASP A 151 -7.95 0.44 0.65
CA ASP A 151 -7.86 1.16 1.90
C ASP A 151 -7.26 2.55 1.69
N THR A 152 -7.93 3.55 2.24
CA THR A 152 -7.46 4.93 2.23
C THR A 152 -7.07 5.34 3.62
N TYR A 153 -5.83 5.77 3.76
CA TYR A 153 -5.26 6.26 5.00
C TYR A 153 -4.92 7.74 4.91
N VAL A 154 -4.99 8.42 6.04
CA VAL A 154 -4.46 9.78 6.22
C VAL A 154 -3.28 9.76 7.18
N ARG A 155 -2.30 10.63 6.94
CA ARG A 155 -1.13 10.72 7.82
C ARG A 155 -1.51 11.31 9.17
N ALA A 156 -1.13 10.64 10.25
CA ALA A 156 -1.28 11.18 11.60
C ALA A 156 -0.43 12.45 11.77
N LYS A 157 -0.97 13.41 12.51
CA LYS A 157 -0.30 14.69 12.81
C LYS A 157 0.69 14.57 13.95
#